data_bf4ce3686e36acec6f573477a87c18a2
#
_entry.id   bf4ce3686e36acec6f573477a87c18a2
#
_cell.length_a   1.000
_cell.length_b   1.000
_cell.length_c   1.000
_cell.angle_alpha   90.00
_cell.angle_beta   90.00
_cell.angle_gamma   90.00
#
_symmetry.space_group_name_H-M   'P 1'
#
loop_
_entity.id
_entity.type
_entity.pdbx_description
1 polymer ?
#
loop_
_entity_poly.entity_id
_entity_poly.type
_entity_poly.pdbx_seq_one_letter_code
_entity_poly.pdbx_strand_id
1 'polypeptide(L)'
;MTALLERSAGIDVTPVVRLVTCGSVDDGKSTLIGRLLAETGSIPEDQLDYARRTRRGGSMVPVGEIDYSLLTDGLEAEREQGITIDVAYRHMYLPSGRRVIIADAPGHEQYTRNMAVAASNAEVAVLLVDAARGVRPQTFRHLTVVALMGVRSVIVAINKMDLVGYEHATFEELSGEVRAAAARLGLDEVMTIPVSAFAGDNVTSPTTHMPWWHGPSLLQALQDWTPSEGRSDVAFRLPVQFIIRSGGNFRGYAGTVAGGVVRPGDQVIVADSGQTASVERIVGFSGDLAEARMGDAVTITLDREVDVTRGDLLAAAGTTPSGDTAWPQPADRFAADVVWVGEEALMHGRSYLLAVGPRTVPATVTVVRHRLDVVSGQKLAARVLDMNDIGRIEVATDTPIPMDTYADCRDTGGFLLIDRLSADTVAAGMVTHALRRSLNVVPHEYEVDRAARARLKHQTPRVVWLTGLSGSGKSTVADALERRLHALGMHTFVLDGDNVRTGINKDLGFTPEDRAENVRRVAEAAKLMLEAGLIVIVALISPFRQDRRAAREIYADSEFLEVYVDTPVEMCAERDPKGLYAKAKAGNLPNMTGLGQEYEPPEDPDVHLDGTASIEDNVDILVERLTGE
;
A
#
# COMPACT_ATOMS: atom_id res chain seq x y z
N MET A 1 -3.28 3.58 48.04
CA MET A 1 -2.55 2.92 46.94
C MET A 1 -2.92 1.45 46.82
N THR A 2 -3.07 0.70 47.90
CA THR A 2 -3.50 -0.72 47.87
C THR A 2 -4.93 -0.94 47.36
N ALA A 3 -5.88 -0.05 47.64
CA ALA A 3 -7.29 -0.17 47.19
C ALA A 3 -7.49 0.17 45.67
N LEU A 4 -6.50 0.76 44.99
CA LEU A 4 -6.50 0.96 43.56
C LEU A 4 -5.93 -0.24 42.79
N LEU A 5 -5.11 -1.06 43.43
CA LEU A 5 -4.51 -2.28 42.84
C LEU A 5 -5.47 -3.48 42.92
N GLU A 6 -6.40 -3.53 43.90
CA GLU A 6 -7.40 -4.59 43.97
C GLU A 6 -8.55 -4.44 42.96
N ARG A 7 -8.72 -3.25 42.34
CA ARG A 7 -9.68 -3.06 41.24
C ARG A 7 -9.18 -3.52 39.87
N SER A 8 -7.91 -3.82 39.72
CA SER A 8 -7.33 -4.27 38.44
C SER A 8 -7.42 -5.78 38.17
N ALA A 9 -7.86 -6.57 39.16
CA ALA A 9 -7.98 -8.04 39.05
C ALA A 9 -9.34 -8.53 38.53
N GLY A 10 -10.15 -7.65 37.92
CA GLY A 10 -11.50 -7.99 37.42
C GLY A 10 -12.05 -6.96 36.44
N ILE A 11 -11.19 -6.30 35.68
CA ILE A 11 -11.67 -5.50 34.55
C ILE A 11 -12.00 -6.51 33.44
N ASP A 12 -13.28 -6.85 33.38
CA ASP A 12 -13.88 -7.46 32.19
C ASP A 12 -13.71 -6.46 31.06
N VAL A 13 -12.64 -6.62 30.27
CA VAL A 13 -12.32 -5.72 29.15
C VAL A 13 -13.34 -6.03 28.07
N THR A 14 -14.50 -5.39 28.17
CA THR A 14 -15.52 -5.45 27.14
C THR A 14 -14.86 -5.04 25.82
N PRO A 15 -14.84 -5.89 24.79
CA PRO A 15 -14.10 -5.61 23.55
C PRO A 15 -14.59 -4.30 22.93
N VAL A 16 -13.64 -3.45 22.54
CA VAL A 16 -13.93 -2.17 21.87
C VAL A 16 -14.38 -2.46 20.44
N VAL A 17 -15.51 -1.90 20.03
CA VAL A 17 -15.98 -1.98 18.64
C VAL A 17 -15.34 -0.88 17.82
N ARG A 18 -14.68 -1.22 16.72
CA ARG A 18 -14.15 -0.26 15.76
C ARG A 18 -15.10 -0.17 14.57
N LEU A 19 -15.73 0.98 14.43
CA LEU A 19 -16.73 1.28 13.42
C LEU A 19 -16.17 2.29 12.41
N VAL A 20 -16.30 2.03 11.11
CA VAL A 20 -16.09 3.04 10.08
C VAL A 20 -17.42 3.52 9.53
N THR A 21 -17.59 4.84 9.38
CA THR A 21 -18.73 5.44 8.67
C THR A 21 -18.27 5.89 7.29
N CYS A 22 -19.02 5.52 6.27
CA CYS A 22 -18.74 5.86 4.88
C CYS A 22 -20.02 6.16 4.11
N GLY A 23 -19.92 6.82 2.97
CA GLY A 23 -21.03 7.28 2.14
C GLY A 23 -20.60 8.52 1.35
N SER A 24 -21.36 8.87 0.32
CA SER A 24 -21.05 10.02 -0.54
C SER A 24 -21.13 11.34 0.23
N VAL A 25 -20.64 12.40 -0.38
CA VAL A 25 -20.84 13.76 0.14
C VAL A 25 -22.34 14.05 0.20
N ASP A 26 -22.78 14.69 1.26
CA ASP A 26 -24.18 15.04 1.56
C ASP A 26 -25.13 13.87 1.92
N ASP A 27 -24.66 12.63 2.03
CA ASP A 27 -25.50 11.51 2.47
C ASP A 27 -25.89 11.61 3.96
N GLY A 28 -25.32 12.57 4.71
CA GLY A 28 -25.67 12.87 6.10
C GLY A 28 -24.83 12.18 7.15
N LYS A 29 -23.58 11.78 6.82
CA LYS A 29 -22.62 11.14 7.77
C LYS A 29 -22.44 11.95 9.04
N SER A 30 -22.01 13.20 8.92
CA SER A 30 -21.76 14.08 10.07
C SER A 30 -23.00 14.27 10.95
N THR A 31 -24.17 14.40 10.33
CA THR A 31 -25.46 14.48 11.06
C THR A 31 -25.75 13.21 11.84
N LEU A 32 -25.56 12.04 11.21
CA LEU A 32 -25.80 10.74 11.84
C LEU A 32 -24.89 10.50 13.03
N ILE A 33 -23.58 10.73 12.84
CA ILE A 33 -22.57 10.57 13.90
C ILE A 33 -22.82 11.55 15.04
N GLY A 34 -23.04 12.84 14.73
CA GLY A 34 -23.32 13.86 15.73
C GLY A 34 -24.56 13.54 16.54
N ARG A 35 -25.62 13.01 15.92
CA ARG A 35 -26.82 12.57 16.61
C ARG A 35 -26.57 11.36 17.51
N LEU A 36 -25.89 10.32 16.99
CA LEU A 36 -25.51 9.16 17.81
C LEU A 36 -24.73 9.58 19.05
N LEU A 37 -23.71 10.44 18.90
CA LEU A 37 -22.88 10.92 20.00
C LEU A 37 -23.68 11.75 21.01
N ALA A 38 -24.57 12.62 20.54
CA ALA A 38 -25.40 13.47 21.41
C ALA A 38 -26.42 12.63 22.20
N GLU A 39 -27.16 11.75 21.51
CA GLU A 39 -28.23 10.95 22.15
C GLU A 39 -27.70 9.84 23.05
N THR A 40 -26.45 9.40 22.87
CA THR A 40 -25.75 8.48 23.80
C THR A 40 -25.06 9.19 24.97
N GLY A 41 -25.17 10.53 25.08
CA GLY A 41 -24.53 11.31 26.13
C GLY A 41 -23.01 11.34 26.04
N SER A 42 -22.44 11.12 24.84
CA SER A 42 -20.99 11.07 24.60
C SER A 42 -20.40 12.43 24.29
N ILE A 43 -21.21 13.50 24.23
CA ILE A 43 -20.80 14.88 23.95
C ILE A 43 -21.04 15.75 25.20
N PRO A 44 -20.07 16.59 25.61
CA PRO A 44 -20.24 17.55 26.69
C PRO A 44 -21.33 18.60 26.39
N GLU A 45 -22.02 19.07 27.45
CA GLU A 45 -23.16 20.00 27.34
C GLU A 45 -22.79 21.33 26.68
N ASP A 46 -21.56 21.83 26.90
CA ASP A 46 -21.04 23.06 26.31
C ASP A 46 -20.95 22.97 24.78
N GLN A 47 -20.59 21.80 24.24
CA GLN A 47 -20.57 21.57 22.80
C GLN A 47 -21.98 21.45 22.21
N LEU A 48 -22.91 20.83 22.93
CA LEU A 48 -24.31 20.79 22.52
C LEU A 48 -24.92 22.21 22.50
N ASP A 49 -24.62 23.03 23.49
CA ASP A 49 -25.05 24.42 23.54
C ASP A 49 -24.44 25.28 22.42
N TYR A 50 -23.18 25.02 22.06
CA TYR A 50 -22.56 25.64 20.90
C TYR A 50 -23.32 25.26 19.61
N ALA A 51 -23.61 23.98 19.38
CA ALA A 51 -24.34 23.50 18.21
C ALA A 51 -25.80 24.00 18.14
N ARG A 52 -26.42 24.35 19.28
CA ARG A 52 -27.73 25.01 19.33
C ARG A 52 -27.70 26.48 18.88
N ARG A 53 -26.59 27.16 19.16
CA ARG A 53 -26.43 28.62 18.93
C ARG A 53 -25.79 28.94 17.59
N THR A 54 -24.93 28.04 17.10
CA THR A 54 -24.17 28.22 15.87
C THR A 54 -24.88 27.56 14.69
N ARG A 55 -24.74 28.13 13.51
CA ARG A 55 -25.30 27.58 12.28
C ARG A 55 -24.30 27.57 11.17
N ARG A 56 -24.38 26.52 10.37
CA ARG A 56 -23.68 26.44 9.09
C ARG A 56 -24.43 27.27 8.04
N GLY A 57 -23.70 27.96 7.15
CA GLY A 57 -24.34 28.62 6.01
C GLY A 57 -25.12 27.60 5.16
N GLY A 58 -26.42 27.85 4.98
CA GLY A 58 -27.30 26.92 4.26
C GLY A 58 -27.92 25.79 5.09
N SER A 59 -27.68 25.70 6.40
CA SER A 59 -28.33 24.72 7.27
C SER A 59 -29.86 24.91 7.29
N MET A 60 -30.61 23.80 7.09
CA MET A 60 -32.08 23.76 7.14
C MET A 60 -32.61 23.53 8.57
N VAL A 61 -31.74 23.39 9.57
CA VAL A 61 -32.12 23.16 10.97
C VAL A 61 -32.85 24.38 11.53
N PRO A 62 -34.05 24.26 12.18
CA PRO A 62 -34.80 25.37 12.76
C PRO A 62 -34.03 26.08 13.89
N VAL A 63 -34.35 27.37 14.16
CA VAL A 63 -33.66 28.15 15.20
C VAL A 63 -33.97 27.55 16.58
N GLY A 64 -32.94 27.24 17.35
CA GLY A 64 -33.04 26.64 18.68
C GLY A 64 -32.91 25.11 18.71
N GLU A 65 -32.90 24.44 17.56
CA GLU A 65 -32.58 23.03 17.47
C GLU A 65 -31.07 22.78 17.28
N ILE A 66 -30.60 21.58 17.59
CA ILE A 66 -29.20 21.22 17.46
C ILE A 66 -28.85 20.92 16.00
N ASP A 67 -27.85 21.60 15.45
CA ASP A 67 -27.22 21.20 14.19
C ASP A 67 -26.16 20.13 14.50
N TYR A 68 -26.55 18.87 14.41
CA TYR A 68 -25.69 17.73 14.75
C TYR A 68 -24.44 17.64 13.87
N SER A 69 -24.45 18.20 12.67
CA SER A 69 -23.29 18.19 11.78
C SER A 69 -22.10 18.98 12.33
N LEU A 70 -22.35 20.00 13.16
CA LEU A 70 -21.33 20.81 13.81
C LEU A 70 -20.55 20.06 14.91
N LEU A 71 -21.08 18.95 15.40
CA LEU A 71 -20.47 18.18 16.48
C LEU A 71 -19.31 17.30 15.99
N THR A 72 -19.20 17.09 14.68
CA THR A 72 -18.18 16.19 14.08
C THR A 72 -17.05 16.96 13.40
N ASP A 73 -17.28 18.19 12.96
CA ASP A 73 -16.28 18.97 12.22
C ASP A 73 -15.12 19.41 13.14
N GLY A 74 -13.94 18.82 12.93
CA GLY A 74 -12.75 19.06 13.76
C GLY A 74 -11.84 20.16 13.22
N LEU A 75 -11.59 20.17 11.91
CA LEU A 75 -10.66 21.06 11.23
C LEU A 75 -11.35 22.36 10.77
N GLU A 76 -10.62 23.47 10.78
CA GLU A 76 -11.12 24.74 10.27
C GLU A 76 -11.49 24.64 8.77
N ALA A 77 -10.66 23.96 7.98
CA ALA A 77 -10.91 23.70 6.57
C ALA A 77 -12.16 22.84 6.32
N GLU A 78 -12.46 21.87 7.19
CA GLU A 78 -13.68 21.07 7.14
C GLU A 78 -14.93 21.93 7.41
N ARG A 79 -14.82 22.86 8.37
CA ARG A 79 -15.91 23.80 8.69
C ARG A 79 -16.18 24.78 7.55
N GLU A 80 -15.14 25.25 6.86
CA GLU A 80 -15.27 26.16 5.72
C GLU A 80 -15.83 25.47 4.47
N GLN A 81 -15.33 24.27 4.16
CA GLN A 81 -15.72 23.55 2.95
C GLN A 81 -16.96 22.69 3.14
N GLY A 82 -17.30 22.34 4.37
CA GLY A 82 -18.45 21.50 4.68
C GLY A 82 -18.27 20.03 4.33
N ILE A 83 -17.02 19.54 4.22
CA ILE A 83 -16.68 18.14 3.90
C ILE A 83 -15.66 17.61 4.90
N THR A 84 -15.74 16.32 5.19
CA THR A 84 -14.69 15.62 5.94
C THR A 84 -13.48 15.42 5.02
N ILE A 85 -12.32 15.88 5.46
CA ILE A 85 -11.05 15.80 4.70
C ILE A 85 -10.19 14.66 5.20
N ASP A 86 -10.05 14.54 6.52
CA ASP A 86 -9.23 13.51 7.17
C ASP A 86 -10.09 12.60 8.04
N VAL A 87 -9.50 11.48 8.49
CA VAL A 87 -10.21 10.52 9.36
C VAL A 87 -10.29 11.08 10.76
N ALA A 88 -11.51 11.35 11.22
CA ALA A 88 -11.77 11.77 12.58
C ALA A 88 -12.22 10.59 13.44
N TYR A 89 -11.50 10.34 14.56
CA TYR A 89 -11.89 9.30 15.51
C TYR A 89 -12.73 9.87 16.63
N ARG A 90 -13.93 9.30 16.85
CA ARG A 90 -14.86 9.67 17.91
C ARG A 90 -15.12 8.46 18.81
N HIS A 91 -15.38 8.73 20.05
CA HIS A 91 -15.65 7.71 21.06
C HIS A 91 -17.06 7.84 21.57
N MET A 92 -17.78 6.73 21.65
CA MET A 92 -19.06 6.67 22.33
C MET A 92 -19.18 5.40 23.18
N TYR A 93 -20.12 5.40 24.09
CA TYR A 93 -20.48 4.23 24.90
C TYR A 93 -21.89 3.81 24.55
N LEU A 94 -22.05 2.52 24.24
CA LEU A 94 -23.38 1.92 24.09
C LEU A 94 -24.08 1.82 25.45
N PRO A 95 -25.42 1.73 25.49
CA PRO A 95 -26.16 1.52 26.73
C PRO A 95 -25.69 0.31 27.54
N SER A 96 -25.12 -0.70 26.89
CA SER A 96 -24.48 -1.86 27.53
C SER A 96 -23.15 -1.55 28.24
N GLY A 97 -22.62 -0.32 28.14
CA GLY A 97 -21.29 0.07 28.63
C GLY A 97 -20.16 -0.26 27.66
N ARG A 98 -20.45 -0.92 26.55
CA ARG A 98 -19.46 -1.26 25.51
C ARG A 98 -18.96 0.00 24.81
N ARG A 99 -17.65 0.13 24.66
CA ARG A 99 -17.02 1.27 23.97
C ARG A 99 -17.01 1.07 22.45
N VAL A 100 -17.35 2.12 21.71
CA VAL A 100 -17.27 2.17 20.25
C VAL A 100 -16.31 3.29 19.86
N ILE A 101 -15.41 3.00 18.93
CA ILE A 101 -14.57 3.98 18.27
C ILE A 101 -15.10 4.14 16.85
N ILE A 102 -15.61 5.33 16.55
CA ILE A 102 -16.13 5.68 15.23
C ILE A 102 -15.03 6.36 14.45
N ALA A 103 -14.62 5.78 13.33
CA ALA A 103 -13.77 6.42 12.33
C ALA A 103 -14.67 7.09 11.28
N ASP A 104 -14.77 8.42 11.30
CA ASP A 104 -15.51 9.18 10.30
C ASP A 104 -14.63 9.34 9.06
N ALA A 105 -15.00 8.63 7.97
CA ALA A 105 -14.24 8.61 6.74
C ALA A 105 -14.78 9.66 5.75
N PRO A 106 -13.88 10.34 4.98
CA PRO A 106 -14.27 11.31 3.97
C PRO A 106 -15.15 10.69 2.90
N GLY A 107 -16.14 11.46 2.41
CA GLY A 107 -17.06 11.03 1.35
C GLY A 107 -16.61 11.36 -0.06
N HIS A 108 -15.59 12.19 -0.24
CA HIS A 108 -15.13 12.65 -1.55
C HIS A 108 -14.12 11.68 -2.17
N GLU A 109 -14.19 11.50 -3.49
CA GLU A 109 -13.32 10.58 -4.24
C GLU A 109 -11.83 10.84 -4.02
N GLN A 110 -11.41 12.09 -3.96
CA GLN A 110 -10.02 12.49 -3.74
C GLN A 110 -9.43 11.98 -2.42
N TYR A 111 -10.27 11.63 -1.45
CA TYR A 111 -9.85 11.15 -0.13
C TYR A 111 -10.06 9.64 0.07
N THR A 112 -10.11 8.85 -1.02
CA THR A 112 -10.22 7.38 -0.96
C THR A 112 -9.12 6.76 -0.11
N ARG A 113 -7.91 7.34 -0.09
CA ARG A 113 -6.81 6.97 0.79
C ARG A 113 -7.22 6.97 2.26
N ASN A 114 -7.81 8.07 2.73
CA ASN A 114 -8.20 8.22 4.12
C ASN A 114 -9.34 7.25 4.48
N MET A 115 -10.25 7.01 3.53
CA MET A 115 -11.30 6.00 3.68
C MET A 115 -10.73 4.58 3.82
N ALA A 116 -9.72 4.21 3.03
CA ALA A 116 -9.05 2.92 3.15
C ALA A 116 -8.34 2.76 4.50
N VAL A 117 -7.67 3.81 5.00
CA VAL A 117 -7.05 3.82 6.34
C VAL A 117 -8.09 3.63 7.44
N ALA A 118 -9.24 4.31 7.35
CA ALA A 118 -10.32 4.14 8.33
C ALA A 118 -10.88 2.70 8.32
N ALA A 119 -11.11 2.14 7.13
CA ALA A 119 -11.66 0.80 6.96
C ALA A 119 -10.68 -0.31 7.38
N SER A 120 -9.36 -0.13 7.23
CA SER A 120 -8.37 -1.16 7.56
C SER A 120 -8.40 -1.58 9.03
N ASN A 121 -8.76 -0.66 9.94
CA ASN A 121 -8.87 -0.91 11.37
C ASN A 121 -10.29 -1.22 11.84
N ALA A 122 -11.29 -1.17 10.95
CA ALA A 122 -12.68 -1.36 11.31
C ALA A 122 -13.09 -2.84 11.34
N GLU A 123 -14.05 -3.14 12.22
CA GLU A 123 -14.71 -4.44 12.35
C GLU A 123 -16.12 -4.39 11.75
N VAL A 124 -16.76 -3.21 11.82
CA VAL A 124 -18.10 -2.93 11.29
C VAL A 124 -18.03 -1.68 10.41
N ALA A 125 -18.75 -1.66 9.31
CA ALA A 125 -18.96 -0.47 8.50
C ALA A 125 -20.42 -0.01 8.55
N VAL A 126 -20.65 1.28 8.72
CA VAL A 126 -21.94 1.93 8.48
C VAL A 126 -21.86 2.72 7.18
N LEU A 127 -22.50 2.19 6.15
CA LEU A 127 -22.57 2.82 4.83
C LEU A 127 -23.88 3.61 4.70
N LEU A 128 -23.77 4.91 4.45
CA LEU A 128 -24.95 5.76 4.23
C LEU A 128 -25.31 5.82 2.75
N VAL A 129 -26.62 5.82 2.49
CA VAL A 129 -27.21 6.03 1.17
C VAL A 129 -28.33 7.06 1.32
N ASP A 130 -28.30 8.12 0.53
CA ASP A 130 -29.35 9.14 0.50
C ASP A 130 -30.58 8.60 -0.27
N ALA A 131 -31.71 8.42 0.43
CA ALA A 131 -32.94 7.87 -0.16
C ALA A 131 -33.49 8.70 -1.34
N ALA A 132 -33.28 10.03 -1.30
CA ALA A 132 -33.74 10.91 -2.36
C ALA A 132 -32.85 10.93 -3.61
N ARG A 133 -31.57 10.53 -3.44
CA ARG A 133 -30.57 10.57 -4.52
C ARG A 133 -30.20 9.18 -5.05
N GLY A 134 -30.54 8.11 -4.32
CA GLY A 134 -30.25 6.74 -4.70
C GLY A 134 -28.81 6.31 -4.52
N VAL A 135 -28.49 5.11 -4.98
CA VAL A 135 -27.14 4.53 -4.93
C VAL A 135 -26.26 5.18 -6.00
N ARG A 136 -25.06 5.63 -5.58
CA ARG A 136 -24.13 6.37 -6.43
C ARG A 136 -22.85 5.58 -6.73
N PRO A 137 -22.08 5.94 -7.77
CA PRO A 137 -20.77 5.32 -8.03
C PRO A 137 -19.85 5.33 -6.81
N GLN A 138 -19.89 6.40 -6.01
CA GLN A 138 -19.11 6.52 -4.79
C GLN A 138 -19.55 5.53 -3.70
N THR A 139 -20.84 5.21 -3.61
CA THR A 139 -21.38 4.18 -2.70
C THR A 139 -20.80 2.81 -3.03
N PHE A 140 -20.74 2.45 -4.31
CA PHE A 140 -20.10 1.20 -4.76
C PHE A 140 -18.61 1.18 -4.48
N ARG A 141 -17.91 2.31 -4.68
CA ARG A 141 -16.48 2.43 -4.35
C ARG A 141 -16.22 2.20 -2.86
N HIS A 142 -16.99 2.85 -1.99
CA HIS A 142 -16.87 2.66 -0.55
C HIS A 142 -17.15 1.21 -0.14
N LEU A 143 -18.19 0.61 -0.68
CA LEU A 143 -18.51 -0.80 -0.41
C LEU A 143 -17.37 -1.73 -0.86
N THR A 144 -16.78 -1.46 -2.04
CA THR A 144 -15.63 -2.21 -2.55
C THR A 144 -14.39 -2.06 -1.64
N VAL A 145 -14.07 -0.84 -1.21
CA VAL A 145 -12.94 -0.61 -0.29
C VAL A 145 -13.19 -1.29 1.07
N VAL A 146 -14.40 -1.19 1.62
CA VAL A 146 -14.80 -1.89 2.86
C VAL A 146 -14.60 -3.39 2.74
N ALA A 147 -15.06 -3.99 1.63
CA ALA A 147 -14.88 -5.42 1.36
C ALA A 147 -13.41 -5.82 1.25
N LEU A 148 -12.61 -5.05 0.48
CA LEU A 148 -11.17 -5.29 0.28
C LEU A 148 -10.39 -5.16 1.58
N MET A 149 -10.72 -4.18 2.45
CA MET A 149 -10.13 -4.04 3.77
C MET A 149 -10.60 -5.14 4.74
N GLY A 150 -11.40 -6.10 4.27
CA GLY A 150 -11.82 -7.29 5.01
C GLY A 150 -12.88 -6.99 6.09
N VAL A 151 -13.57 -5.86 6.04
CA VAL A 151 -14.75 -5.60 6.91
C VAL A 151 -15.91 -6.40 6.35
N ARG A 152 -16.39 -7.38 7.09
CA ARG A 152 -17.45 -8.30 6.62
C ARG A 152 -18.85 -7.88 7.07
N SER A 153 -18.96 -7.26 8.23
CA SER A 153 -20.24 -6.78 8.76
C SER A 153 -20.52 -5.36 8.29
N VAL A 154 -21.53 -5.19 7.47
CA VAL A 154 -21.91 -3.90 6.90
C VAL A 154 -23.36 -3.57 7.26
N ILE A 155 -23.56 -2.43 7.93
CA ILE A 155 -24.89 -1.85 8.16
C ILE A 155 -25.08 -0.73 7.14
N VAL A 156 -26.09 -0.86 6.31
CA VAL A 156 -26.43 0.17 5.31
C VAL A 156 -27.57 1.02 5.86
N ALA A 157 -27.27 2.26 6.21
CA ALA A 157 -28.26 3.23 6.63
C ALA A 157 -28.84 3.95 5.41
N ILE A 158 -30.06 3.58 5.00
CA ILE A 158 -30.83 4.30 3.97
C ILE A 158 -31.37 5.56 4.63
N ASN A 159 -30.64 6.65 4.48
CA ASN A 159 -30.85 7.90 5.19
C ASN A 159 -31.75 8.87 4.41
N LYS A 160 -32.26 9.88 5.13
CA LYS A 160 -33.17 10.91 4.63
C LYS A 160 -34.51 10.34 4.14
N MET A 161 -35.01 9.32 4.85
CA MET A 161 -36.34 8.75 4.55
C MET A 161 -37.47 9.78 4.68
N ASP A 162 -37.25 10.84 5.48
CA ASP A 162 -38.14 11.99 5.62
C ASP A 162 -38.36 12.74 4.29
N LEU A 163 -37.33 12.82 3.44
CA LEU A 163 -37.41 13.50 2.13
C LEU A 163 -38.20 12.70 1.08
N VAL A 164 -38.35 11.39 1.26
CA VAL A 164 -39.09 10.50 0.36
C VAL A 164 -40.41 10.03 1.00
N GLY A 165 -40.94 10.77 1.99
CA GLY A 165 -42.21 10.49 2.64
C GLY A 165 -42.26 9.14 3.37
N TYR A 166 -41.10 8.59 3.78
CA TYR A 166 -40.98 7.31 4.50
C TYR A 166 -41.50 6.10 3.71
N GLU A 167 -41.43 6.17 2.37
CA GLU A 167 -41.98 5.14 1.49
C GLU A 167 -41.23 3.80 1.59
N HIS A 168 -41.98 2.72 1.85
CA HIS A 168 -41.42 1.36 1.92
C HIS A 168 -40.84 0.89 0.59
N ALA A 169 -41.49 1.24 -0.54
CA ALA A 169 -41.03 0.86 -1.88
C ALA A 169 -39.64 1.40 -2.20
N THR A 170 -39.39 2.67 -1.90
CA THR A 170 -38.07 3.32 -2.09
C THR A 170 -37.00 2.63 -1.24
N PHE A 171 -37.31 2.28 0.02
CA PHE A 171 -36.39 1.54 0.87
C PHE A 171 -36.05 0.17 0.29
N GLU A 172 -37.05 -0.62 -0.14
CA GLU A 172 -36.82 -1.97 -0.68
C GLU A 172 -35.99 -1.93 -1.99
N GLU A 173 -36.26 -0.98 -2.89
CA GLU A 173 -35.49 -0.80 -4.12
C GLU A 173 -34.01 -0.55 -3.83
N LEU A 174 -33.70 0.44 -3.01
CA LEU A 174 -32.31 0.81 -2.67
C LEU A 174 -31.60 -0.30 -1.87
N SER A 175 -32.31 -0.93 -0.95
CA SER A 175 -31.81 -2.08 -0.20
C SER A 175 -31.46 -3.25 -1.11
N GLY A 176 -32.30 -3.54 -2.10
CA GLY A 176 -32.06 -4.58 -3.08
C GLY A 176 -30.81 -4.30 -3.94
N GLU A 177 -30.64 -3.06 -4.40
CA GLU A 177 -29.49 -2.64 -5.19
C GLU A 177 -28.17 -2.78 -4.42
N VAL A 178 -28.12 -2.30 -3.18
CA VAL A 178 -26.92 -2.38 -2.35
C VAL A 178 -26.61 -3.83 -1.95
N ARG A 179 -27.61 -4.64 -1.58
CA ARG A 179 -27.42 -6.07 -1.27
C ARG A 179 -26.89 -6.85 -2.48
N ALA A 180 -27.40 -6.55 -3.68
CA ALA A 180 -26.89 -7.18 -4.90
C ALA A 180 -25.43 -6.80 -5.19
N ALA A 181 -25.02 -5.56 -4.91
CA ALA A 181 -23.63 -5.12 -5.01
C ALA A 181 -22.74 -5.80 -3.97
N ALA A 182 -23.20 -5.88 -2.73
CA ALA A 182 -22.50 -6.51 -1.63
C ALA A 182 -22.25 -8.02 -1.87
N ALA A 183 -23.26 -8.74 -2.37
CA ALA A 183 -23.15 -10.16 -2.72
C ALA A 183 -22.07 -10.40 -3.79
N ARG A 184 -21.93 -9.50 -4.79
CA ARG A 184 -20.84 -9.60 -5.80
C ARG A 184 -19.45 -9.45 -5.18
N LEU A 185 -19.33 -8.76 -4.04
CA LEU A 185 -18.09 -8.53 -3.30
C LEU A 185 -17.85 -9.60 -2.21
N GLY A 186 -18.73 -10.60 -2.08
CA GLY A 186 -18.65 -11.64 -1.06
C GLY A 186 -18.95 -11.14 0.35
N LEU A 187 -19.77 -10.08 0.47
CA LEU A 187 -20.27 -9.57 1.75
C LEU A 187 -21.63 -10.21 2.03
N ASP A 188 -21.64 -11.21 2.89
CA ASP A 188 -22.85 -11.97 3.23
C ASP A 188 -23.64 -11.37 4.41
N GLU A 189 -22.96 -10.62 5.30
CA GLU A 189 -23.55 -9.99 6.48
C GLU A 189 -23.88 -8.51 6.23
N VAL A 190 -24.90 -8.24 5.43
CA VAL A 190 -25.35 -6.88 5.13
C VAL A 190 -26.75 -6.65 5.68
N MET A 191 -26.85 -5.75 6.66
CA MET A 191 -28.10 -5.29 7.25
C MET A 191 -28.47 -3.92 6.68
N THR A 192 -29.68 -3.74 6.19
CA THR A 192 -30.18 -2.43 5.72
C THR A 192 -31.18 -1.89 6.74
N ILE A 193 -31.06 -0.62 7.11
CA ILE A 193 -31.92 0.06 8.09
C ILE A 193 -32.41 1.39 7.50
N PRO A 194 -33.72 1.64 7.45
CA PRO A 194 -34.25 2.93 7.04
C PRO A 194 -34.12 3.94 8.17
N VAL A 195 -33.48 5.08 7.93
CA VAL A 195 -33.23 6.10 8.95
C VAL A 195 -33.53 7.51 8.46
N SER A 196 -33.81 8.42 9.36
CA SER A 196 -33.65 9.85 9.15
C SER A 196 -32.72 10.41 10.22
N ALA A 197 -31.46 10.67 9.84
CA ALA A 197 -30.50 11.28 10.76
C ALA A 197 -30.92 12.68 11.20
N PHE A 198 -31.67 13.40 10.36
CA PHE A 198 -32.21 14.71 10.65
C PHE A 198 -33.36 14.65 11.66
N ALA A 199 -34.37 13.81 11.46
CA ALA A 199 -35.51 13.68 12.35
C ALA A 199 -35.22 12.78 13.58
N GLY A 200 -34.23 11.87 13.50
CA GLY A 200 -33.87 10.90 14.54
C GLY A 200 -34.55 9.54 14.38
N ASP A 201 -35.29 9.35 13.28
CA ASP A 201 -36.04 8.13 13.06
C ASP A 201 -35.13 6.92 12.87
N ASN A 202 -35.31 5.87 13.66
CA ASN A 202 -34.55 4.62 13.68
C ASN A 202 -33.02 4.80 13.89
N VAL A 203 -32.57 5.93 14.42
CA VAL A 203 -31.16 6.15 14.77
C VAL A 203 -30.85 5.52 16.11
N THR A 204 -31.41 6.02 17.20
CA THR A 204 -31.21 5.49 18.57
C THR A 204 -32.42 4.70 19.07
N SER A 205 -33.61 5.01 18.59
CA SER A 205 -34.87 4.37 18.96
C SER A 205 -35.75 4.13 17.71
N PRO A 206 -36.66 3.13 17.79
CA PRO A 206 -37.67 2.91 16.75
C PRO A 206 -38.55 4.13 16.52
N THR A 207 -39.02 4.35 15.29
CA THR A 207 -39.93 5.44 14.92
C THR A 207 -41.34 4.96 14.64
N THR A 208 -42.31 5.87 14.80
CA THR A 208 -43.70 5.66 14.37
C THR A 208 -43.94 6.09 12.93
N HIS A 209 -43.02 6.82 12.29
CA HIS A 209 -43.17 7.30 10.91
C HIS A 209 -43.01 6.17 9.89
N MET A 210 -42.33 5.07 10.27
CA MET A 210 -42.14 3.88 9.43
C MET A 210 -42.79 2.66 10.08
N PRO A 211 -44.12 2.56 10.16
CA PRO A 211 -44.82 1.47 10.86
C PRO A 211 -44.59 0.11 10.20
N TRP A 212 -44.11 0.08 8.97
CA TRP A 212 -43.76 -1.12 8.20
C TRP A 212 -42.37 -1.67 8.60
N TRP A 213 -41.54 -0.86 9.31
CA TRP A 213 -40.24 -1.32 9.77
C TRP A 213 -40.35 -2.01 11.13
N HIS A 214 -39.98 -3.29 11.16
CA HIS A 214 -40.00 -4.11 12.39
C HIS A 214 -38.59 -4.53 12.84
N GLY A 215 -37.55 -4.04 12.15
CA GLY A 215 -36.15 -4.29 12.49
C GLY A 215 -35.63 -3.37 13.60
N PRO A 216 -34.33 -3.52 13.94
CA PRO A 216 -33.69 -2.71 14.99
C PRO A 216 -33.49 -1.25 14.52
N SER A 217 -33.32 -0.34 15.50
CA SER A 217 -32.68 0.94 15.25
C SER A 217 -31.17 0.75 14.97
N LEU A 218 -30.50 1.77 14.43
CA LEU A 218 -29.05 1.69 14.17
C LEU A 218 -28.26 1.46 15.46
N LEU A 219 -28.59 2.16 16.56
CA LEU A 219 -27.95 1.96 17.86
C LEU A 219 -28.14 0.53 18.39
N GLN A 220 -29.35 -0.03 18.25
CA GLN A 220 -29.63 -1.40 18.67
C GLN A 220 -28.85 -2.41 17.81
N ALA A 221 -28.78 -2.23 16.50
CA ALA A 221 -27.98 -3.08 15.62
C ALA A 221 -26.49 -3.08 16.01
N LEU A 222 -25.93 -1.92 16.39
CA LEU A 222 -24.57 -1.82 16.90
C LEU A 222 -24.39 -2.47 18.28
N GLN A 223 -25.42 -2.41 19.13
CA GLN A 223 -25.41 -3.03 20.45
C GLN A 223 -25.44 -4.57 20.37
N ASP A 224 -26.26 -5.10 19.48
CA ASP A 224 -26.45 -6.54 19.28
C ASP A 224 -25.34 -7.16 18.43
N TRP A 225 -24.54 -6.32 17.76
CA TRP A 225 -23.43 -6.80 16.92
C TRP A 225 -22.36 -7.50 17.77
N THR A 226 -21.95 -8.67 17.33
CA THR A 226 -20.85 -9.44 17.90
C THR A 226 -19.80 -9.69 16.81
N PRO A 227 -18.49 -9.67 17.13
CA PRO A 227 -17.46 -10.06 16.19
C PRO A 227 -17.74 -11.45 15.62
N SER A 228 -17.64 -11.62 14.29
CA SER A 228 -17.73 -12.95 13.70
C SER A 228 -16.57 -13.82 14.19
N GLU A 229 -16.86 -15.05 14.61
CA GLU A 229 -15.91 -15.99 15.24
C GLU A 229 -14.72 -16.39 14.32
N GLY A 230 -14.78 -16.09 13.03
CA GLY A 230 -13.78 -16.52 12.04
C GLY A 230 -12.37 -15.92 12.16
N ARG A 231 -12.12 -15.00 13.13
CA ARG A 231 -10.77 -14.46 13.40
C ARG A 231 -10.00 -15.20 14.50
N SER A 232 -10.67 -16.03 15.28
CA SER A 232 -10.04 -16.78 16.38
C SER A 232 -9.30 -18.04 15.91
N ASP A 233 -9.59 -18.55 14.71
CA ASP A 233 -9.09 -19.83 14.23
C ASP A 233 -7.74 -19.73 13.49
N VAL A 234 -7.20 -18.52 13.35
CA VAL A 234 -5.87 -18.33 12.77
C VAL A 234 -4.81 -18.86 13.73
N ALA A 235 -3.82 -19.57 13.20
CA ALA A 235 -2.68 -20.01 13.99
C ALA A 235 -1.89 -18.81 14.54
N PHE A 236 -1.17 -19.00 15.64
CA PHE A 236 -0.40 -17.93 16.27
C PHE A 236 0.55 -17.21 15.30
N ARG A 237 0.53 -15.86 15.36
CA ARG A 237 1.40 -14.93 14.62
C ARG A 237 1.86 -13.80 15.53
N LEU A 238 3.18 -13.54 15.56
CA LEU A 238 3.77 -12.39 16.24
C LEU A 238 4.86 -11.78 15.33
N PRO A 239 4.58 -10.70 14.60
CA PRO A 239 5.63 -9.90 13.97
C PRO A 239 6.52 -9.27 15.04
N VAL A 240 7.83 -9.53 14.99
CA VAL A 240 8.78 -9.04 15.98
C VAL A 240 9.07 -7.56 15.74
N GLN A 241 8.56 -6.71 16.61
CA GLN A 241 8.72 -5.26 16.53
C GLN A 241 10.00 -4.80 17.21
N PHE A 242 10.38 -5.46 18.30
CA PHE A 242 11.51 -5.07 19.10
C PHE A 242 12.16 -6.29 19.79
N ILE A 243 13.50 -6.25 19.96
CA ILE A 243 14.24 -7.26 20.71
C ILE A 243 14.74 -6.62 21.99
N ILE A 244 14.31 -7.16 23.13
CA ILE A 244 14.68 -6.67 24.46
C ILE A 244 15.81 -7.55 25.00
N ARG A 245 16.91 -6.92 25.40
CA ARG A 245 18.01 -7.57 26.11
C ARG A 245 18.22 -6.83 27.44
N SER A 246 18.13 -7.55 28.55
CA SER A 246 18.32 -6.99 29.89
C SER A 246 19.14 -7.94 30.75
N GLY A 247 20.26 -7.46 31.29
CA GLY A 247 21.15 -8.33 32.05
C GLY A 247 21.76 -9.45 31.20
N GLY A 248 22.56 -10.33 31.73
CA GLY A 248 23.24 -11.37 30.96
C GLY A 248 22.35 -12.47 30.37
N ASN A 249 21.11 -12.64 30.83
CA ASN A 249 20.28 -13.83 30.53
C ASN A 249 18.86 -13.54 30.00
N PHE A 250 18.44 -12.29 29.84
CA PHE A 250 17.09 -12.00 29.31
C PHE A 250 17.16 -11.58 27.85
N ARG A 251 16.58 -12.39 26.98
CA ARG A 251 16.33 -12.08 25.57
C ARG A 251 14.85 -12.28 25.27
N GLY A 252 14.13 -11.18 25.02
CA GLY A 252 12.73 -11.18 24.75
C GLY A 252 12.39 -10.60 23.39
N TYR A 253 11.41 -11.16 22.72
CA TYR A 253 10.91 -10.77 21.41
C TYR A 253 9.55 -10.09 21.61
N ALA A 254 9.52 -8.78 21.46
CA ALA A 254 8.35 -7.96 21.70
C ALA A 254 7.58 -7.69 20.42
N GLY A 255 6.26 -7.77 20.49
CA GLY A 255 5.34 -7.48 19.41
C GLY A 255 3.89 -7.53 19.85
N THR A 256 2.98 -7.24 18.93
CA THR A 256 1.54 -7.45 19.11
C THR A 256 1.16 -8.77 18.45
N VAL A 257 0.41 -9.60 19.14
CA VAL A 257 -0.09 -10.86 18.59
C VAL A 257 -1.08 -10.53 17.47
N ALA A 258 -0.70 -10.90 16.25
CA ALA A 258 -1.46 -10.62 15.02
C ALA A 258 -2.54 -11.68 14.74
N GLY A 259 -2.40 -12.87 15.31
CA GLY A 259 -3.36 -13.96 15.15
C GLY A 259 -3.17 -15.06 16.18
N GLY A 260 -4.23 -15.80 16.45
CA GLY A 260 -4.23 -16.98 17.29
C GLY A 260 -4.01 -16.73 18.79
N VAL A 261 -3.61 -17.79 19.45
CA VAL A 261 -3.30 -17.82 20.90
C VAL A 261 -1.96 -18.51 21.08
N VAL A 262 -1.18 -18.06 22.06
CA VAL A 262 0.09 -18.68 22.44
C VAL A 262 0.16 -18.86 23.95
N ARG A 263 0.76 -19.96 24.41
CA ARG A 263 0.97 -20.32 25.81
C ARG A 263 2.43 -20.69 26.07
N PRO A 264 2.92 -20.53 27.30
CA PRO A 264 4.20 -21.13 27.69
C PRO A 264 4.21 -22.65 27.41
N GLY A 265 5.26 -23.15 26.78
CA GLY A 265 5.41 -24.52 26.30
C GLY A 265 5.02 -24.77 24.84
N ASP A 266 4.31 -23.83 24.21
CA ASP A 266 3.94 -23.98 22.78
C ASP A 266 5.19 -23.92 21.89
N GLN A 267 5.19 -24.73 20.83
CA GLN A 267 6.23 -24.73 19.82
C GLN A 267 5.99 -23.60 18.81
N VAL A 268 6.98 -22.77 18.65
CA VAL A 268 6.99 -21.69 17.66
C VAL A 268 8.10 -21.87 16.65
N ILE A 269 7.92 -21.28 15.49
CA ILE A 269 8.91 -21.26 14.41
C ILE A 269 9.19 -19.82 14.01
N VAL A 270 10.45 -19.53 13.70
CA VAL A 270 10.84 -18.31 13.00
C VAL A 270 10.55 -18.56 11.52
N ALA A 271 9.51 -17.92 10.97
CA ALA A 271 9.03 -18.24 9.63
C ALA A 271 10.06 -17.96 8.54
N ASP A 272 10.96 -17.01 8.77
CA ASP A 272 12.05 -16.66 7.84
C ASP A 272 13.14 -17.72 7.75
N SER A 273 13.61 -18.25 8.90
CA SER A 273 14.73 -19.19 8.97
C SER A 273 14.31 -20.67 9.11
N GLY A 274 13.05 -20.92 9.46
CA GLY A 274 12.55 -22.27 9.78
C GLY A 274 13.04 -22.82 11.13
N GLN A 275 13.74 -22.04 11.95
CA GLN A 275 14.19 -22.47 13.27
C GLN A 275 13.02 -22.55 14.24
N THR A 276 12.93 -23.63 15.01
CA THR A 276 11.87 -23.86 16.00
C THR A 276 12.39 -23.70 17.42
N ALA A 277 11.56 -23.24 18.34
CA ALA A 277 11.83 -23.16 19.78
C ALA A 277 10.52 -23.29 20.56
N SER A 278 10.62 -23.50 21.89
CA SER A 278 9.44 -23.45 22.76
C SER A 278 9.34 -22.10 23.43
N VAL A 279 8.11 -21.63 23.61
CA VAL A 279 7.82 -20.44 24.42
C VAL A 279 8.12 -20.75 25.88
N GLU A 280 9.09 -20.03 26.47
CA GLU A 280 9.44 -20.18 27.87
C GLU A 280 8.51 -19.34 28.75
N ARG A 281 8.37 -18.03 28.42
CA ARG A 281 7.55 -17.09 29.18
C ARG A 281 6.86 -16.10 28.23
N ILE A 282 5.70 -15.62 28.67
CA ILE A 282 4.99 -14.51 28.04
C ILE A 282 4.93 -13.38 29.05
N VAL A 283 5.59 -12.27 28.76
CA VAL A 283 5.70 -11.14 29.67
C VAL A 283 4.80 -10.02 29.19
N GLY A 284 3.78 -9.70 29.95
CA GLY A 284 2.88 -8.56 29.73
C GLY A 284 3.28 -7.35 30.60
N PHE A 285 2.48 -6.28 30.54
CA PHE A 285 2.73 -5.05 31.29
C PHE A 285 2.72 -5.29 32.83
N SER A 286 1.85 -6.18 33.33
CA SER A 286 1.69 -6.44 34.77
C SER A 286 2.48 -7.66 35.27
N GLY A 287 3.29 -8.29 34.41
CA GLY A 287 4.03 -9.50 34.73
C GLY A 287 3.78 -10.63 33.73
N ASP A 288 4.10 -11.86 34.15
CA ASP A 288 3.94 -13.04 33.31
C ASP A 288 2.48 -13.40 33.08
N LEU A 289 2.16 -13.76 31.84
CA LEU A 289 0.82 -14.17 31.41
C LEU A 289 0.77 -15.68 31.20
N ALA A 290 -0.38 -16.30 31.49
CA ALA A 290 -0.63 -17.71 31.21
C ALA A 290 -0.89 -17.96 29.71
N GLU A 291 -1.39 -16.97 29.01
CA GLU A 291 -1.59 -16.99 27.55
C GLU A 291 -1.59 -15.56 27.00
N ALA A 292 -1.34 -15.42 25.70
CA ALA A 292 -1.55 -14.18 24.94
C ALA A 292 -2.41 -14.47 23.71
N ARG A 293 -3.29 -13.54 23.39
CA ARG A 293 -4.27 -13.64 22.29
C ARG A 293 -4.08 -12.51 21.30
N MET A 294 -4.69 -12.64 20.14
CA MET A 294 -4.72 -11.59 19.12
C MET A 294 -5.06 -10.22 19.73
N GLY A 295 -4.23 -9.22 19.43
CA GLY A 295 -4.31 -7.85 19.93
C GLY A 295 -3.49 -7.57 21.20
N ASP A 296 -3.00 -8.60 21.90
CA ASP A 296 -2.16 -8.42 23.09
C ASP A 296 -0.74 -7.97 22.70
N ALA A 297 -0.26 -6.92 23.35
CA ALA A 297 1.13 -6.47 23.23
C ALA A 297 1.97 -7.19 24.28
N VAL A 298 2.87 -8.07 23.86
CA VAL A 298 3.63 -8.97 24.74
C VAL A 298 5.09 -9.06 24.36
N THR A 299 5.89 -9.56 25.29
CA THR A 299 7.28 -9.99 25.06
C THR A 299 7.37 -11.49 25.33
N ILE A 300 7.79 -12.24 24.32
CA ILE A 300 7.96 -13.69 24.42
C ILE A 300 9.45 -14.01 24.63
N THR A 301 9.77 -14.88 25.60
CA THR A 301 11.09 -15.51 25.74
C THR A 301 11.02 -16.95 25.23
N LEU A 302 12.13 -17.43 24.69
CA LEU A 302 12.25 -18.77 24.14
C LEU A 302 13.24 -19.61 24.95
N ASP A 303 13.02 -20.93 24.98
CA ASP A 303 13.82 -21.93 25.74
C ASP A 303 15.27 -22.06 25.25
N ARG A 304 15.55 -21.54 24.04
CA ARG A 304 16.89 -21.54 23.43
C ARG A 304 17.10 -20.29 22.59
N GLU A 305 18.35 -19.99 22.33
CA GLU A 305 18.69 -18.94 21.38
C GLU A 305 18.38 -19.36 19.95
N VAL A 306 17.62 -18.53 19.26
CA VAL A 306 17.33 -18.60 17.83
C VAL A 306 17.69 -17.27 17.20
N ASP A 307 18.06 -17.31 15.93
CA ASP A 307 18.35 -16.09 15.19
C ASP A 307 17.04 -15.42 14.76
N VAL A 308 16.68 -14.39 15.52
CA VAL A 308 15.48 -13.57 15.28
C VAL A 308 15.90 -12.11 15.28
N THR A 309 15.46 -11.39 14.26
CA THR A 309 15.67 -9.96 14.08
C THR A 309 14.36 -9.21 14.10
N ARG A 310 14.43 -7.87 14.22
CA ARG A 310 13.25 -7.03 14.03
C ARG A 310 12.71 -7.21 12.60
N GLY A 311 11.42 -7.47 12.48
CA GLY A 311 10.75 -7.72 11.21
C GLY A 311 10.52 -9.19 10.90
N ASP A 312 11.16 -10.11 11.62
CA ASP A 312 10.87 -11.54 11.49
C ASP A 312 9.51 -11.89 12.08
N LEU A 313 8.95 -13.00 11.64
CA LEU A 313 7.66 -13.50 12.08
C LEU A 313 7.83 -14.75 12.95
N LEU A 314 7.44 -14.67 14.23
CA LEU A 314 7.21 -15.84 15.06
C LEU A 314 5.80 -16.39 14.80
N ALA A 315 5.70 -17.67 14.47
CA ALA A 315 4.45 -18.32 14.14
C ALA A 315 4.30 -19.67 14.85
N ALA A 316 3.08 -20.20 14.91
CA ALA A 316 2.87 -21.55 15.41
C ALA A 316 3.63 -22.56 14.55
N ALA A 317 4.38 -23.47 15.18
CA ALA A 317 5.01 -24.58 14.50
C ALA A 317 3.97 -25.70 14.26
N GLY A 318 4.19 -26.53 13.22
CA GLY A 318 3.36 -27.70 12.93
C GLY A 318 2.60 -27.60 11.61
N THR A 319 1.57 -28.42 11.47
CA THR A 319 0.73 -28.50 10.27
C THR A 319 -0.73 -28.20 10.62
N THR A 320 -1.44 -27.63 9.67
CA THR A 320 -2.89 -27.45 9.73
C THR A 320 -3.62 -28.81 9.64
N PRO A 321 -4.90 -28.87 9.98
CA PRO A 321 -5.70 -30.10 9.78
C PRO A 321 -5.73 -30.58 8.32
N SER A 322 -5.52 -29.68 7.34
CA SER A 322 -5.40 -30.03 5.91
C SER A 322 -4.03 -30.59 5.52
N GLY A 323 -3.05 -30.60 6.43
CA GLY A 323 -1.69 -31.10 6.19
C GLY A 323 -0.71 -30.06 5.66
N ASP A 324 -1.15 -28.81 5.48
CA ASP A 324 -0.29 -27.70 5.11
C ASP A 324 0.50 -27.18 6.32
N THR A 325 1.57 -26.40 6.07
CA THR A 325 2.30 -25.75 7.16
C THR A 325 1.41 -24.75 7.88
N ALA A 326 1.48 -24.72 9.21
CA ALA A 326 0.71 -23.80 10.03
C ALA A 326 1.22 -22.34 9.97
N TRP A 327 2.30 -22.08 9.25
CA TRP A 327 2.90 -20.74 9.09
C TRP A 327 3.09 -20.38 7.62
N PRO A 328 3.11 -19.06 7.27
CA PRO A 328 3.36 -18.63 5.91
C PRO A 328 4.79 -18.95 5.51
N GLN A 329 4.94 -19.63 4.38
CA GLN A 329 6.26 -19.93 3.81
C GLN A 329 6.81 -18.66 3.14
N PRO A 330 8.11 -18.34 3.32
CA PRO A 330 8.74 -17.23 2.63
C PRO A 330 8.58 -17.36 1.10
N ALA A 331 8.22 -16.27 0.47
CA ALA A 331 8.10 -16.15 -0.98
C ALA A 331 8.61 -14.79 -1.44
N ASP A 332 9.17 -14.77 -2.64
CA ASP A 332 9.69 -13.56 -3.28
C ASP A 332 8.71 -12.96 -4.30
N ARG A 333 7.54 -13.57 -4.47
CA ARG A 333 6.49 -13.12 -5.39
C ARG A 333 5.10 -13.33 -4.82
N PHE A 334 4.25 -12.32 -5.00
CA PHE A 334 2.89 -12.31 -4.49
C PHE A 334 1.93 -11.75 -5.53
N ALA A 335 0.72 -12.30 -5.58
CA ALA A 335 -0.42 -11.63 -6.18
C ALA A 335 -1.16 -10.87 -5.07
N ALA A 336 -1.53 -9.64 -5.33
CA ALA A 336 -2.21 -8.79 -4.36
C ALA A 336 -3.28 -7.92 -5.03
N ASP A 337 -4.35 -7.66 -4.31
CA ASP A 337 -5.25 -6.55 -4.63
C ASP A 337 -4.68 -5.27 -4.01
N VAL A 338 -4.76 -4.17 -4.73
CA VAL A 338 -4.25 -2.88 -4.26
C VAL A 338 -5.26 -1.78 -4.47
N VAL A 339 -5.23 -0.81 -3.56
CA VAL A 339 -5.82 0.51 -3.74
C VAL A 339 -4.65 1.46 -4.03
N TRP A 340 -4.61 2.00 -5.23
CA TRP A 340 -3.58 2.94 -5.63
C TRP A 340 -3.94 4.35 -5.16
N VAL A 341 -3.06 4.99 -4.39
CA VAL A 341 -3.29 6.30 -3.79
C VAL A 341 -2.23 7.34 -4.17
N GLY A 342 -1.23 6.93 -4.96
CA GLY A 342 -0.22 7.83 -5.51
C GLY A 342 -0.81 8.75 -6.56
N GLU A 343 -0.28 9.98 -6.64
CA GLU A 343 -0.68 10.95 -7.67
C GLU A 343 -0.21 10.51 -9.06
N GLU A 344 0.99 9.91 -9.14
CA GLU A 344 1.47 9.28 -10.36
C GLU A 344 0.86 7.89 -10.53
N ALA A 345 0.60 7.52 -11.79
CA ALA A 345 0.05 6.21 -12.11
C ALA A 345 1.04 5.08 -11.77
N LEU A 346 0.51 3.97 -11.27
CA LEU A 346 1.29 2.74 -11.07
C LEU A 346 1.79 2.21 -12.42
N MET A 347 3.09 2.07 -12.54
CA MET A 347 3.73 1.47 -13.71
C MET A 347 4.39 0.15 -13.35
N HIS A 348 4.18 -0.89 -14.17
CA HIS A 348 4.90 -2.14 -13.99
C HIS A 348 6.40 -1.94 -14.27
N GLY A 349 7.24 -2.71 -13.59
CA GLY A 349 8.70 -2.60 -13.70
C GLY A 349 9.33 -1.54 -12.79
N ARG A 350 8.55 -0.64 -12.19
CA ARG A 350 9.06 0.30 -11.19
C ARG A 350 9.33 -0.38 -9.84
N SER A 351 10.38 0.07 -9.19
CA SER A 351 10.80 -0.37 -7.87
C SER A 351 10.23 0.55 -6.79
N TYR A 352 9.66 -0.07 -5.76
CA TYR A 352 9.10 0.56 -4.58
C TYR A 352 9.74 -0.04 -3.33
N LEU A 353 9.45 0.52 -2.16
CA LEU A 353 9.64 -0.16 -0.88
C LEU A 353 8.31 -0.80 -0.48
N LEU A 354 8.34 -2.09 -0.17
CA LEU A 354 7.20 -2.83 0.39
C LEU A 354 7.40 -2.89 1.90
N ALA A 355 6.45 -2.30 2.64
CA ALA A 355 6.43 -2.33 4.10
C ALA A 355 5.33 -3.29 4.59
N VAL A 356 5.71 -4.30 5.36
CA VAL A 356 4.81 -5.26 6.02
C VAL A 356 5.16 -5.34 7.50
N GLY A 357 4.23 -4.90 8.35
CA GLY A 357 4.52 -4.75 9.77
C GLY A 357 5.80 -3.93 10.02
N PRO A 358 6.77 -4.42 10.79
CA PRO A 358 8.00 -3.69 11.08
C PRO A 358 9.11 -3.89 10.03
N ARG A 359 8.87 -4.66 8.97
CA ARG A 359 9.84 -4.98 7.91
C ARG A 359 9.60 -4.13 6.67
N THR A 360 10.68 -3.68 6.04
CA THR A 360 10.63 -2.98 4.75
C THR A 360 11.65 -3.61 3.82
N VAL A 361 11.23 -3.95 2.59
CA VAL A 361 12.08 -4.57 1.56
C VAL A 361 11.87 -3.88 0.22
N PRO A 362 12.90 -3.82 -0.66
CA PRO A 362 12.71 -3.42 -2.04
C PRO A 362 11.76 -4.39 -2.75
N ALA A 363 10.88 -3.83 -3.58
CA ALA A 363 9.90 -4.61 -4.32
C ALA A 363 9.62 -3.97 -5.68
N THR A 364 9.31 -4.78 -6.66
CA THR A 364 8.95 -4.34 -8.01
C THR A 364 7.57 -4.86 -8.38
N VAL A 365 6.72 -3.99 -8.89
CA VAL A 365 5.45 -4.42 -9.49
C VAL A 365 5.75 -4.98 -10.87
N THR A 366 5.64 -6.30 -11.01
CA THR A 366 6.01 -7.00 -12.24
C THR A 366 4.87 -7.03 -13.27
N VAL A 367 3.63 -7.05 -12.81
CA VAL A 367 2.44 -7.12 -13.67
C VAL A 367 1.28 -6.38 -13.03
N VAL A 368 0.55 -5.59 -13.80
CA VAL A 368 -0.82 -5.16 -13.50
C VAL A 368 -1.77 -6.12 -14.22
N ARG A 369 -2.48 -6.95 -13.48
CA ARG A 369 -3.37 -7.98 -14.04
C ARG A 369 -4.66 -7.42 -14.57
N HIS A 370 -5.30 -6.56 -13.80
CA HIS A 370 -6.54 -5.88 -14.17
C HIS A 370 -6.83 -4.73 -13.21
N ARG A 371 -7.62 -3.79 -13.68
CA ARG A 371 -8.30 -2.78 -12.86
C ARG A 371 -9.73 -3.25 -12.59
N LEU A 372 -10.23 -2.97 -11.40
CA LEU A 372 -11.61 -3.24 -11.03
C LEU A 372 -12.48 -2.02 -11.33
N ASP A 373 -13.51 -2.20 -12.16
CA ASP A 373 -14.60 -1.22 -12.26
C ASP A 373 -15.50 -1.37 -11.02
N VAL A 374 -15.45 -0.38 -10.15
CA VAL A 374 -16.14 -0.43 -8.86
C VAL A 374 -17.66 -0.42 -8.98
N VAL A 375 -18.22 0.07 -10.07
CA VAL A 375 -19.67 0.14 -10.32
C VAL A 375 -20.19 -1.20 -10.83
N SER A 376 -19.59 -1.72 -11.89
CA SER A 376 -20.01 -2.98 -12.50
C SER A 376 -19.44 -4.23 -11.82
N GLY A 377 -18.35 -4.07 -11.03
CA GLY A 377 -17.57 -5.17 -10.48
C GLY A 377 -16.75 -5.94 -11.53
N GLN A 378 -16.64 -5.42 -12.76
CA GLN A 378 -15.92 -6.09 -13.84
C GLN A 378 -14.42 -5.86 -13.74
N LYS A 379 -13.66 -6.88 -14.12
CA LYS A 379 -12.21 -6.83 -14.23
C LYS A 379 -11.82 -6.34 -15.62
N LEU A 380 -11.33 -5.11 -15.69
CA LEU A 380 -10.90 -4.48 -16.93
C LEU A 380 -9.42 -4.71 -17.16
N ALA A 381 -9.02 -5.07 -18.36
CA ALA A 381 -7.61 -5.16 -18.73
C ALA A 381 -6.95 -3.79 -18.55
N ALA A 382 -5.85 -3.74 -17.79
CA ALA A 382 -5.10 -2.53 -17.52
C ALA A 382 -3.60 -2.83 -17.43
N ARG A 383 -2.78 -1.85 -17.80
CA ARG A 383 -1.32 -1.89 -17.63
C ARG A 383 -0.83 -0.91 -16.56
N VAL A 384 -1.69 0.02 -16.19
CA VAL A 384 -1.47 1.06 -15.19
C VAL A 384 -2.66 1.13 -14.25
N LEU A 385 -2.46 1.68 -13.07
CA LEU A 385 -3.53 2.08 -12.15
C LEU A 385 -3.34 3.57 -11.87
N ASP A 386 -4.38 4.34 -12.11
CA ASP A 386 -4.42 5.76 -11.78
C ASP A 386 -4.81 5.97 -10.32
N MET A 387 -4.65 7.18 -9.81
CA MET A 387 -5.04 7.53 -8.43
C MET A 387 -6.50 7.13 -8.15
N ASN A 388 -6.72 6.43 -7.03
CA ASN A 388 -7.99 5.85 -6.58
C ASN A 388 -8.47 4.63 -7.36
N ASP A 389 -7.67 4.11 -8.30
CA ASP A 389 -7.98 2.82 -8.91
C ASP A 389 -7.75 1.68 -7.93
N ILE A 390 -8.58 0.67 -8.10
CA ILE A 390 -8.45 -0.62 -7.42
C ILE A 390 -8.08 -1.65 -8.48
N GLY A 391 -7.08 -2.47 -8.21
CA GLY A 391 -6.65 -3.46 -9.18
C GLY A 391 -5.87 -4.61 -8.57
N ARG A 392 -5.58 -5.62 -9.39
CA ARG A 392 -4.74 -6.76 -9.01
C ARG A 392 -3.38 -6.64 -9.66
N ILE A 393 -2.35 -6.77 -8.84
CA ILE A 393 -0.95 -6.70 -9.27
C ILE A 393 -0.19 -7.97 -8.88
N GLU A 394 0.96 -8.17 -9.51
CA GLU A 394 1.98 -9.09 -9.04
C GLU A 394 3.19 -8.28 -8.59
N VAL A 395 3.69 -8.61 -7.41
CA VAL A 395 4.85 -7.97 -6.79
C VAL A 395 5.95 -8.99 -6.63
N ALA A 396 7.17 -8.61 -7.00
CA ALA A 396 8.38 -9.34 -6.67
C ALA A 396 9.18 -8.56 -5.63
N THR A 397 9.72 -9.25 -4.62
CA THR A 397 10.60 -8.69 -3.59
C THR A 397 12.02 -9.18 -3.78
N ASP A 398 13.02 -8.38 -3.40
CA ASP A 398 14.43 -8.73 -3.54
C ASP A 398 14.86 -9.87 -2.59
N THR A 399 14.13 -10.01 -1.48
CA THR A 399 14.33 -11.09 -0.51
C THR A 399 12.99 -11.79 -0.25
N PRO A 400 12.98 -13.12 -0.11
CA PRO A 400 11.75 -13.82 0.28
C PRO A 400 11.26 -13.34 1.64
N ILE A 401 9.96 -13.15 1.78
CA ILE A 401 9.30 -12.76 3.03
C ILE A 401 8.10 -13.66 3.31
N PRO A 402 7.89 -14.05 4.58
CA PRO A 402 6.70 -14.80 4.95
C PRO A 402 5.50 -13.85 5.06
N MET A 403 4.49 -14.05 4.25
CA MET A 403 3.23 -13.31 4.31
C MET A 403 2.05 -14.27 4.25
N ASP A 404 1.08 -14.07 5.12
CA ASP A 404 -0.21 -14.75 5.04
C ASP A 404 -1.05 -14.16 3.88
N THR A 405 -2.14 -14.81 3.51
CA THR A 405 -3.16 -14.12 2.72
C THR A 405 -3.86 -13.10 3.62
N TYR A 406 -4.28 -11.98 3.05
CA TYR A 406 -4.98 -10.94 3.82
C TYR A 406 -6.30 -11.44 4.42
N ALA A 407 -6.93 -12.41 3.76
CA ALA A 407 -8.15 -13.04 4.24
C ALA A 407 -7.91 -13.86 5.52
N ASP A 408 -6.75 -14.52 5.64
CA ASP A 408 -6.39 -15.33 6.79
C ASP A 408 -5.90 -14.44 7.96
N CYS A 409 -4.95 -13.55 7.70
CA CYS A 409 -4.42 -12.65 8.71
C CYS A 409 -4.13 -11.27 8.10
N ARG A 410 -4.90 -10.25 8.52
CA ARG A 410 -4.76 -8.89 7.96
C ARG A 410 -3.40 -8.27 8.25
N ASP A 411 -2.90 -8.43 9.48
CA ASP A 411 -1.67 -7.78 9.96
C ASP A 411 -0.41 -8.32 9.29
N THR A 412 -0.43 -9.59 8.86
CA THR A 412 0.70 -10.25 8.18
C THR A 412 0.48 -10.42 6.68
N GLY A 413 -0.75 -10.18 6.19
CA GLY A 413 -1.12 -10.25 4.77
C GLY A 413 -1.34 -8.88 4.12
N GLY A 414 -1.33 -7.79 4.90
CA GLY A 414 -1.40 -6.41 4.42
C GLY A 414 -0.02 -5.80 4.24
N PHE A 415 0.16 -4.96 3.22
CA PHE A 415 1.40 -4.22 3.01
C PHE A 415 1.13 -2.82 2.45
N LEU A 416 2.13 -1.95 2.54
CA LEU A 416 2.15 -0.66 1.88
C LEU A 416 3.23 -0.66 0.79
N LEU A 417 2.96 0.00 -0.33
CA LEU A 417 4.00 0.40 -1.27
C LEU A 417 4.36 1.86 -1.02
N ILE A 418 5.66 2.12 -0.94
CA ILE A 418 6.22 3.42 -0.66
C ILE A 418 7.10 3.79 -1.85
N ASP A 419 6.91 4.97 -2.40
CA ASP A 419 7.78 5.50 -3.44
C ASP A 419 9.17 5.76 -2.85
N ARG A 420 10.22 5.39 -3.60
CA ARG A 420 11.60 5.44 -3.11
C ARG A 420 12.20 6.84 -3.14
N LEU A 421 11.65 7.75 -3.92
CA LEU A 421 12.14 9.12 -4.07
C LEU A 421 11.42 10.07 -3.12
N SER A 422 10.09 10.08 -3.17
CA SER A 422 9.27 10.97 -2.33
C SER A 422 9.09 10.44 -0.91
N ALA A 423 9.31 9.14 -0.67
CA ALA A 423 8.96 8.43 0.56
C ALA A 423 7.44 8.44 0.88
N ASP A 424 6.60 8.76 -0.09
CA ASP A 424 5.16 8.74 0.06
C ASP A 424 4.60 7.33 -0.04
N THR A 425 3.55 7.06 0.74
CA THR A 425 2.76 5.84 0.56
C THR A 425 1.92 5.97 -0.70
N VAL A 426 2.16 5.09 -1.67
CA VAL A 426 1.49 5.12 -2.98
C VAL A 426 0.45 4.02 -3.16
N ALA A 427 0.48 2.95 -2.35
CA ALA A 427 -0.57 1.94 -2.35
C ALA A 427 -0.74 1.26 -1.00
N ALA A 428 -1.96 0.81 -0.73
CA ALA A 428 -2.27 -0.22 0.26
C ALA A 428 -2.57 -1.53 -0.48
N GLY A 429 -1.89 -2.61 -0.09
CA GLY A 429 -1.98 -3.90 -0.75
C GLY A 429 -2.43 -5.01 0.19
N MET A 430 -3.21 -5.95 -0.35
CA MET A 430 -3.76 -7.12 0.32
C MET A 430 -3.30 -8.36 -0.43
N VAL A 431 -2.43 -9.16 0.17
CA VAL A 431 -1.92 -10.40 -0.44
C VAL A 431 -3.07 -11.37 -0.65
N THR A 432 -3.23 -11.85 -1.87
CA THR A 432 -4.22 -12.90 -2.20
C THR A 432 -3.60 -14.28 -2.18
N HIS A 433 -2.40 -14.43 -2.67
CA HIS A 433 -1.62 -15.68 -2.60
C HIS A 433 -0.16 -15.44 -3.00
N ALA A 434 0.73 -16.29 -2.48
CA ALA A 434 2.12 -16.32 -2.90
C ALA A 434 2.24 -17.00 -4.28
N LEU A 435 3.01 -16.37 -5.18
CA LEU A 435 3.35 -16.93 -6.49
C LEU A 435 4.67 -17.69 -6.35
N ARG A 436 4.60 -18.96 -5.97
CA ARG A 436 5.80 -19.77 -5.84
C ARG A 436 6.37 -20.09 -7.23
N ARG A 437 7.58 -19.59 -7.53
CA ARG A 437 8.39 -20.24 -8.55
C ARG A 437 8.73 -21.65 -8.05
N SER A 438 8.82 -22.62 -8.96
CA SER A 438 9.28 -23.96 -8.58
C SER A 438 10.55 -23.83 -7.73
N LEU A 439 10.58 -24.49 -6.57
CA LEU A 439 11.72 -24.55 -5.63
C LEU A 439 13.04 -25.04 -6.27
N ASN A 440 13.05 -25.28 -7.59
CA ASN A 440 14.15 -25.82 -8.35
C ASN A 440 15.12 -24.76 -8.94
N VAL A 441 14.89 -23.45 -8.69
CA VAL A 441 15.85 -22.41 -9.10
C VAL A 441 16.82 -22.16 -7.94
N VAL A 442 17.86 -22.97 -7.87
CA VAL A 442 18.98 -22.78 -6.95
C VAL A 442 20.08 -22.08 -7.73
N PRO A 443 20.57 -20.91 -7.28
CA PRO A 443 21.75 -20.29 -7.87
C PRO A 443 22.90 -21.28 -7.83
N HIS A 444 23.52 -21.53 -8.99
CA HIS A 444 24.67 -22.40 -9.06
C HIS A 444 25.94 -21.55 -8.89
N GLU A 445 26.74 -21.87 -7.90
CA GLU A 445 28.07 -21.30 -7.75
C GLU A 445 29.04 -22.00 -8.71
N TYR A 446 29.65 -21.20 -9.61
CA TYR A 446 30.64 -21.70 -10.56
C TYR A 446 32.04 -21.48 -10.02
N GLU A 447 32.95 -22.45 -10.23
CA GLU A 447 34.37 -22.31 -9.89
C GLU A 447 35.05 -21.14 -10.62
N VAL A 448 34.60 -20.84 -11.85
CA VAL A 448 35.05 -19.66 -12.60
C VAL A 448 34.11 -18.50 -12.27
N ASP A 449 34.45 -17.76 -11.24
CA ASP A 449 33.71 -16.57 -10.79
C ASP A 449 34.07 -15.31 -11.61
N ARG A 450 33.40 -14.20 -11.27
CA ARG A 450 33.64 -12.88 -11.88
C ARG A 450 35.10 -12.43 -11.68
N ALA A 451 35.66 -12.66 -10.50
CA ALA A 451 37.03 -12.25 -10.19
C ALA A 451 38.05 -13.02 -11.05
N ALA A 452 37.81 -14.32 -11.30
CA ALA A 452 38.65 -15.12 -12.19
C ALA A 452 38.58 -14.60 -13.63
N ARG A 453 37.37 -14.26 -14.12
CA ARG A 453 37.18 -13.71 -15.48
C ARG A 453 37.80 -12.31 -15.62
N ALA A 454 37.69 -11.46 -14.58
CA ALA A 454 38.31 -10.12 -14.56
C ALA A 454 39.84 -10.21 -14.58
N ARG A 455 40.45 -11.09 -13.76
CA ARG A 455 41.89 -11.32 -13.74
C ARG A 455 42.42 -11.78 -15.13
N LEU A 456 41.69 -12.68 -15.79
CA LEU A 456 42.06 -13.15 -17.12
C LEU A 456 42.07 -12.02 -18.16
N LYS A 457 41.21 -11.02 -17.98
CA LYS A 457 41.07 -9.86 -18.88
C LYS A 457 41.90 -8.67 -18.45
N HIS A 458 42.62 -8.76 -17.32
CA HIS A 458 43.44 -7.69 -16.76
C HIS A 458 42.71 -6.35 -16.61
N GLN A 459 41.44 -6.40 -16.19
CA GLN A 459 40.60 -5.21 -16.04
C GLN A 459 39.67 -5.33 -14.84
N THR A 460 39.15 -4.17 -14.39
CA THR A 460 38.09 -4.10 -13.38
C THR A 460 36.75 -3.93 -14.11
N PRO A 461 35.84 -4.90 -14.03
CA PRO A 461 34.54 -4.79 -14.66
C PRO A 461 33.74 -3.62 -14.08
N ARG A 462 33.11 -2.84 -14.95
CA ARG A 462 32.24 -1.70 -14.56
C ARG A 462 31.10 -1.53 -15.55
N VAL A 463 30.01 -0.93 -15.10
CA VAL A 463 28.92 -0.46 -15.95
C VAL A 463 28.99 1.05 -16.04
N VAL A 464 29.12 1.59 -17.25
CA VAL A 464 29.09 3.02 -17.56
C VAL A 464 27.71 3.33 -18.13
N TRP A 465 26.86 3.97 -17.36
CA TRP A 465 25.46 4.24 -17.70
C TRP A 465 25.29 5.68 -18.20
N LEU A 466 25.28 5.85 -19.52
CA LEU A 466 25.08 7.15 -20.16
C LEU A 466 23.57 7.47 -20.23
N THR A 467 23.15 8.58 -19.61
CA THR A 467 21.80 9.12 -19.67
C THR A 467 21.76 10.54 -20.24
N GLY A 468 20.61 10.96 -20.77
CA GLY A 468 20.41 12.28 -21.37
C GLY A 468 19.37 12.26 -22.50
N LEU A 469 18.99 13.41 -23.01
CA LEU A 469 17.99 13.58 -24.08
C LEU A 469 18.34 12.85 -25.38
N SER A 470 17.35 12.58 -26.22
CA SER A 470 17.58 12.12 -27.58
C SER A 470 18.39 13.20 -28.33
N GLY A 471 19.44 12.82 -29.07
CA GLY A 471 20.31 13.78 -29.74
C GLY A 471 21.39 14.42 -28.84
N SER A 472 21.47 14.06 -27.54
CA SER A 472 22.50 14.61 -26.63
C SER A 472 23.93 14.13 -26.93
N GLY A 473 24.11 13.10 -27.75
CA GLY A 473 25.43 12.57 -28.11
C GLY A 473 25.83 11.28 -27.41
N LYS A 474 24.97 10.67 -26.57
CA LYS A 474 25.25 9.43 -25.81
C LYS A 474 25.88 8.32 -26.67
N SER A 475 25.23 7.94 -27.75
CA SER A 475 25.71 6.85 -28.63
C SER A 475 27.05 7.19 -29.29
N THR A 476 27.29 8.45 -29.57
CA THR A 476 28.57 8.93 -30.14
C THR A 476 29.70 8.85 -29.12
N VAL A 477 29.41 9.28 -27.85
CA VAL A 477 30.36 9.17 -26.74
C VAL A 477 30.63 7.71 -26.43
N ALA A 478 29.57 6.85 -26.39
CA ALA A 478 29.68 5.42 -26.14
C ALA A 478 30.59 4.72 -27.16
N ASP A 479 30.39 4.98 -28.46
CA ASP A 479 31.21 4.42 -29.54
C ASP A 479 32.67 4.91 -29.47
N ALA A 480 32.90 6.17 -29.20
CA ALA A 480 34.24 6.74 -29.07
C ALA A 480 34.97 6.21 -27.83
N LEU A 481 34.25 6.07 -26.70
CA LEU A 481 34.77 5.46 -25.47
C LEU A 481 35.12 3.98 -25.69
N GLU A 482 34.25 3.22 -26.34
CA GLU A 482 34.52 1.82 -26.67
C GLU A 482 35.78 1.67 -27.53
N ARG A 483 35.92 2.47 -28.61
CA ARG A 483 37.11 2.45 -29.46
C ARG A 483 38.39 2.76 -28.67
N ARG A 484 38.33 3.74 -27.75
CA ARG A 484 39.46 4.11 -26.92
C ARG A 484 39.87 3.00 -25.94
N LEU A 485 38.90 2.42 -25.24
CA LEU A 485 39.16 1.31 -24.33
C LEU A 485 39.63 0.05 -25.04
N HIS A 486 39.08 -0.24 -26.23
CA HIS A 486 39.50 -1.35 -27.06
C HIS A 486 40.98 -1.17 -27.53
N ALA A 487 41.38 0.07 -27.90
CA ALA A 487 42.76 0.37 -28.25
C ALA A 487 43.73 0.19 -27.05
N LEU A 488 43.25 0.33 -25.82
CA LEU A 488 43.96 0.03 -24.57
C LEU A 488 43.96 -1.46 -24.21
N GLY A 489 43.39 -2.32 -25.05
CA GLY A 489 43.30 -3.76 -24.85
C GLY A 489 42.19 -4.20 -23.87
N MET A 490 41.29 -3.31 -23.52
CA MET A 490 40.16 -3.63 -22.64
C MET A 490 39.02 -4.30 -23.39
N HIS A 491 38.33 -5.21 -22.69
CA HIS A 491 37.18 -5.96 -23.19
C HIS A 491 35.89 -5.23 -22.85
N THR A 492 35.25 -4.66 -23.83
CA THR A 492 34.07 -3.82 -23.70
C THR A 492 32.84 -4.40 -24.39
N PHE A 493 31.67 -3.89 -24.09
CA PHE A 493 30.44 -4.11 -24.85
C PHE A 493 29.48 -2.93 -24.71
N VAL A 494 28.94 -2.45 -25.85
CA VAL A 494 27.97 -1.35 -25.86
C VAL A 494 26.54 -1.89 -25.93
N LEU A 495 25.69 -1.46 -25.01
CA LEU A 495 24.24 -1.64 -25.03
C LEU A 495 23.59 -0.29 -25.41
N ASP A 496 23.30 -0.11 -26.68
CA ASP A 496 22.61 1.07 -27.20
C ASP A 496 21.11 0.86 -27.23
N GLY A 497 20.35 1.90 -26.89
CA GLY A 497 18.89 1.85 -26.74
C GLY A 497 18.14 1.38 -27.99
N ASP A 498 18.61 1.75 -29.19
CA ASP A 498 17.98 1.29 -30.42
C ASP A 498 18.33 -0.16 -30.72
N ASN A 499 19.61 -0.54 -30.51
CA ASN A 499 20.06 -1.90 -30.75
C ASN A 499 19.36 -2.93 -29.87
N VAL A 500 19.18 -2.64 -28.58
CA VAL A 500 18.47 -3.56 -27.66
C VAL A 500 16.99 -3.69 -28.03
N ARG A 501 16.39 -2.68 -28.65
CA ARG A 501 15.01 -2.72 -29.15
C ARG A 501 14.83 -3.55 -30.42
N THR A 502 15.89 -3.88 -31.15
CA THR A 502 15.80 -4.85 -32.25
C THR A 502 15.79 -6.29 -31.80
N GLY A 503 16.19 -6.57 -30.55
CA GLY A 503 16.34 -7.90 -29.98
C GLY A 503 15.56 -8.08 -28.68
N ILE A 504 16.26 -7.93 -27.55
CA ILE A 504 15.77 -8.25 -26.21
C ILE A 504 14.54 -7.44 -25.80
N ASN A 505 14.36 -6.24 -26.33
CA ASN A 505 13.28 -5.30 -26.03
C ASN A 505 12.38 -4.98 -27.25
N LYS A 506 12.32 -5.90 -28.23
CA LYS A 506 11.53 -5.71 -29.47
C LYS A 506 10.01 -5.64 -29.24
N ASP A 507 9.54 -6.14 -28.10
CA ASP A 507 8.15 -6.14 -27.66
C ASP A 507 7.75 -4.83 -26.96
N LEU A 508 8.71 -3.94 -26.66
CA LEU A 508 8.47 -2.69 -25.95
C LEU A 508 8.30 -1.50 -26.89
N GLY A 509 7.29 -0.68 -26.61
CA GLY A 509 7.05 0.60 -27.28
C GLY A 509 7.84 1.77 -26.63
N PHE A 510 7.21 2.96 -26.61
CA PHE A 510 7.80 4.20 -26.07
C PHE A 510 6.95 4.84 -24.97
N THR A 511 5.96 4.13 -24.44
CA THR A 511 5.19 4.58 -23.28
C THR A 511 6.12 4.67 -22.06
N PRO A 512 5.77 5.43 -21.02
CA PRO A 512 6.56 5.48 -19.79
C PRO A 512 6.83 4.09 -19.20
N GLU A 513 5.83 3.19 -19.21
CA GLU A 513 5.95 1.80 -18.72
C GLU A 513 6.95 0.99 -19.55
N ASP A 514 6.87 1.10 -20.89
CA ASP A 514 7.79 0.41 -21.78
C ASP A 514 9.24 0.91 -21.59
N ARG A 515 9.40 2.20 -21.23
CA ARG A 515 10.73 2.78 -20.95
C ARG A 515 11.29 2.26 -19.63
N ALA A 516 10.47 2.18 -18.56
CA ALA A 516 10.87 1.62 -17.28
C ALA A 516 11.30 0.14 -17.45
N GLU A 517 10.50 -0.66 -18.15
CA GLU A 517 10.84 -2.08 -18.43
C GLU A 517 12.08 -2.22 -19.34
N ASN A 518 12.26 -1.30 -20.29
CA ASN A 518 13.47 -1.25 -21.11
C ASN A 518 14.73 -1.03 -20.26
N VAL A 519 14.68 -0.06 -19.31
CA VAL A 519 15.79 0.22 -18.38
C VAL A 519 16.06 -1.01 -17.52
N ARG A 520 15.03 -1.64 -16.92
CA ARG A 520 15.17 -2.82 -16.09
C ARG A 520 15.83 -3.98 -16.84
N ARG A 521 15.35 -4.32 -18.07
CA ARG A 521 15.93 -5.43 -18.84
C ARG A 521 17.36 -5.17 -19.24
N VAL A 522 17.70 -3.93 -19.60
CA VAL A 522 19.08 -3.57 -19.97
C VAL A 522 20.00 -3.63 -18.76
N ALA A 523 19.52 -3.21 -17.57
CA ALA A 523 20.31 -3.31 -16.34
C ALA A 523 20.63 -4.78 -16.00
N GLU A 524 19.67 -5.69 -16.09
CA GLU A 524 19.90 -7.12 -15.87
C GLU A 524 20.86 -7.73 -16.92
N ALA A 525 20.71 -7.35 -18.19
CA ALA A 525 21.63 -7.80 -19.25
C ALA A 525 23.06 -7.29 -19.00
N ALA A 526 23.21 -6.02 -18.62
CA ALA A 526 24.50 -5.44 -18.27
C ALA A 526 25.14 -6.11 -17.06
N LYS A 527 24.35 -6.53 -16.05
CA LYS A 527 24.85 -7.30 -14.92
C LYS A 527 25.45 -8.64 -15.34
N LEU A 528 24.77 -9.40 -16.22
CA LEU A 528 25.31 -10.66 -16.74
C LEU A 528 26.63 -10.45 -17.49
N MET A 529 26.77 -9.35 -18.24
CA MET A 529 28.01 -9.01 -18.93
C MET A 529 29.12 -8.55 -17.97
N LEU A 530 28.75 -7.82 -16.89
CA LEU A 530 29.66 -7.49 -15.80
C LEU A 530 30.20 -8.76 -15.13
N GLU A 531 29.33 -9.75 -14.86
CA GLU A 531 29.73 -11.06 -14.34
C GLU A 531 30.65 -11.84 -15.32
N ALA A 532 30.53 -11.59 -16.61
CA ALA A 532 31.50 -12.10 -17.60
C ALA A 532 32.85 -11.37 -17.56
N GLY A 533 33.02 -10.35 -16.72
CA GLY A 533 34.25 -9.59 -16.55
C GLY A 533 34.45 -8.49 -17.58
N LEU A 534 33.36 -7.96 -18.17
CA LEU A 534 33.41 -6.89 -19.19
C LEU A 534 33.23 -5.50 -18.57
N ILE A 535 33.72 -4.48 -19.27
CA ILE A 535 33.27 -3.10 -19.10
C ILE A 535 32.07 -2.88 -20.01
N VAL A 536 30.91 -2.60 -19.43
CA VAL A 536 29.66 -2.47 -20.18
C VAL A 536 29.30 -0.99 -20.30
N ILE A 537 29.12 -0.50 -21.52
CA ILE A 537 28.73 0.88 -21.79
C ILE A 537 27.26 0.88 -22.20
N VAL A 538 26.42 1.46 -21.39
CA VAL A 538 24.97 1.55 -21.62
C VAL A 538 24.64 2.96 -22.12
N ALA A 539 24.01 3.09 -23.28
CA ALA A 539 23.59 4.36 -23.87
C ALA A 539 22.05 4.40 -23.99
N LEU A 540 21.37 4.87 -22.97
CA LEU A 540 19.92 4.97 -22.90
C LEU A 540 19.45 6.40 -22.56
N ILE A 541 18.26 6.79 -22.99
CA ILE A 541 17.64 8.04 -22.51
C ILE A 541 17.38 7.93 -21.01
N SER A 542 16.82 6.80 -20.54
CA SER A 542 16.48 6.54 -19.14
C SER A 542 15.93 7.77 -18.42
N PRO A 543 14.72 8.25 -18.80
CA PRO A 543 14.26 9.60 -18.46
C PRO A 543 13.94 9.78 -16.99
N PHE A 544 13.57 8.72 -16.27
CA PHE A 544 13.10 8.80 -14.88
C PHE A 544 14.23 8.48 -13.90
N ARG A 545 14.40 9.32 -12.88
CA ARG A 545 15.40 9.13 -11.81
C ARG A 545 15.20 7.81 -11.08
N GLN A 546 13.95 7.46 -10.80
CA GLN A 546 13.60 6.23 -10.11
C GLN A 546 14.11 4.99 -10.86
N ASP A 547 13.95 4.95 -12.19
CA ASP A 547 14.37 3.80 -12.98
C ASP A 547 15.92 3.68 -13.03
N ARG A 548 16.64 4.81 -13.12
CA ARG A 548 18.11 4.83 -13.04
C ARG A 548 18.63 4.42 -11.68
N ARG A 549 17.95 4.86 -10.61
CA ARG A 549 18.28 4.44 -9.23
C ARG A 549 18.07 2.94 -9.04
N ALA A 550 16.94 2.41 -9.51
CA ALA A 550 16.68 0.98 -9.50
C ALA A 550 17.72 0.18 -10.29
N ALA A 551 18.17 0.70 -11.43
CA ALA A 551 19.26 0.10 -12.19
C ALA A 551 20.58 0.10 -11.40
N ARG A 552 20.96 1.21 -10.75
CA ARG A 552 22.16 1.32 -9.90
C ARG A 552 22.17 0.30 -8.75
N GLU A 553 21.05 0.07 -8.10
CA GLU A 553 20.93 -0.81 -6.92
C GLU A 553 21.18 -2.29 -7.20
N ILE A 554 21.18 -2.70 -8.48
CA ILE A 554 21.53 -4.06 -8.89
C ILE A 554 23.03 -4.33 -8.72
N TYR A 555 23.86 -3.28 -8.59
CA TYR A 555 25.31 -3.34 -8.57
C TYR A 555 25.87 -2.86 -7.23
N ALA A 556 27.14 -3.22 -6.95
CA ALA A 556 27.87 -2.59 -5.86
C ALA A 556 28.26 -1.14 -6.23
N ASP A 557 28.40 -0.27 -5.22
CA ASP A 557 28.66 1.17 -5.43
C ASP A 557 29.84 1.48 -6.37
N SER A 558 30.88 0.64 -6.32
CA SER A 558 32.09 0.80 -7.16
C SER A 558 31.95 0.27 -8.58
N GLU A 559 30.85 -0.38 -8.93
CA GLU A 559 30.64 -1.09 -10.19
C GLU A 559 29.82 -0.30 -11.19
N PHE A 560 29.02 0.64 -10.72
CA PHE A 560 28.12 1.45 -11.55
C PHE A 560 28.58 2.90 -11.59
N LEU A 561 28.68 3.45 -12.80
CA LEU A 561 29.08 4.84 -13.06
C LEU A 561 27.96 5.52 -13.84
N GLU A 562 27.16 6.37 -13.19
CA GLU A 562 26.12 7.17 -13.85
C GLU A 562 26.75 8.39 -14.51
N VAL A 563 26.58 8.49 -15.82
CA VAL A 563 27.15 9.56 -16.65
C VAL A 563 26.02 10.37 -17.26
N TYR A 564 25.91 11.62 -16.87
CA TYR A 564 24.94 12.55 -17.46
C TYR A 564 25.54 13.30 -18.63
N VAL A 565 25.00 13.09 -19.83
CA VAL A 565 25.37 13.83 -21.05
C VAL A 565 24.42 15.01 -21.17
N ASP A 566 24.85 16.15 -20.62
CA ASP A 566 24.07 17.38 -20.57
C ASP A 566 24.19 18.17 -21.86
N THR A 567 23.11 18.21 -22.62
CA THR A 567 23.04 18.97 -23.89
C THR A 567 21.72 19.73 -23.90
N PRO A 568 21.75 21.05 -24.15
CA PRO A 568 20.52 21.85 -24.26
C PRO A 568 19.54 21.25 -25.27
N VAL A 569 18.25 21.29 -24.94
CA VAL A 569 17.20 20.68 -25.77
C VAL A 569 17.13 21.29 -27.18
N GLU A 570 17.43 22.56 -27.28
CA GLU A 570 17.50 23.29 -28.55
C GLU A 570 18.56 22.67 -29.48
N MET A 571 19.74 22.40 -28.94
CA MET A 571 20.84 21.77 -29.69
C MET A 571 20.54 20.30 -30.01
N CYS A 572 19.89 19.58 -29.10
CA CYS A 572 19.40 18.22 -29.38
C CYS A 572 18.40 18.21 -30.53
N ALA A 573 17.53 19.21 -30.60
CA ALA A 573 16.53 19.36 -31.66
C ALA A 573 17.15 19.82 -33.01
N GLU A 574 18.23 20.61 -32.97
CA GLU A 574 18.98 20.98 -34.17
C GLU A 574 19.76 19.79 -34.77
N ARG A 575 20.35 18.98 -33.87
CA ARG A 575 21.07 17.78 -34.30
C ARG A 575 20.13 16.73 -34.89
N ASP A 576 19.00 16.50 -34.29
CA ASP A 576 17.90 15.54 -34.63
C ASP A 576 18.29 14.42 -35.62
N PRO A 577 19.30 13.58 -35.33
CA PRO A 577 19.87 12.62 -36.28
C PRO A 577 18.87 11.58 -36.80
N LYS A 578 17.76 11.41 -36.08
CA LYS A 578 16.69 10.41 -36.34
C LYS A 578 15.38 11.04 -36.80
N GLY A 579 15.31 12.35 -36.91
CA GLY A 579 14.09 13.09 -37.27
C GLY A 579 12.97 12.97 -36.23
N LEU A 580 13.31 12.66 -34.97
CA LEU A 580 12.31 12.44 -33.90
C LEU A 580 11.69 13.77 -33.44
N TYR A 581 12.50 14.84 -33.33
CA TYR A 581 12.02 16.16 -32.96
C TYR A 581 11.10 16.75 -34.04
N ALA A 582 11.44 16.54 -35.31
CA ALA A 582 10.62 16.93 -36.44
C ALA A 582 9.25 16.20 -36.41
N LYS A 583 9.24 14.89 -36.16
CA LYS A 583 8.03 14.08 -36.06
C LYS A 583 7.17 14.48 -34.84
N ALA A 584 7.79 14.79 -33.71
CA ALA A 584 7.07 15.22 -32.49
C ALA A 584 6.42 16.60 -32.70
N LYS A 585 7.14 17.55 -33.31
CA LYS A 585 6.59 18.88 -33.68
C LYS A 585 5.42 18.76 -34.67
N ALA A 586 5.45 17.76 -35.54
CA ALA A 586 4.34 17.47 -36.48
C ALA A 586 3.17 16.73 -35.86
N GLY A 587 3.19 16.42 -34.53
CA GLY A 587 2.14 15.70 -33.82
C GLY A 587 2.13 14.18 -34.04
N ASN A 588 3.13 13.63 -34.74
CA ASN A 588 3.20 12.21 -35.10
C ASN A 588 3.91 11.34 -34.02
N LEU A 589 4.40 11.95 -32.93
CA LEU A 589 5.10 11.25 -31.84
C LEU A 589 4.74 11.88 -30.50
N PRO A 590 3.64 11.48 -29.86
CA PRO A 590 3.09 12.16 -28.66
C PRO A 590 3.94 12.00 -27.39
N ASN A 591 4.73 10.92 -27.25
CA ASN A 591 5.48 10.57 -26.03
C ASN A 591 6.99 10.78 -26.19
N MET A 592 7.41 11.85 -26.84
CA MET A 592 8.82 12.14 -27.00
C MET A 592 9.40 12.82 -25.76
N THR A 593 10.43 12.24 -25.16
CA THR A 593 11.16 12.81 -24.03
C THR A 593 11.80 14.16 -24.42
N GLY A 594 11.51 15.20 -23.65
CA GLY A 594 11.96 16.58 -23.88
C GLY A 594 10.98 17.48 -24.64
N LEU A 595 9.88 16.94 -25.23
CA LEU A 595 8.83 17.74 -25.89
C LEU A 595 7.40 17.36 -25.43
N GLY A 596 7.11 16.09 -25.19
CA GLY A 596 5.79 15.61 -24.75
C GLY A 596 5.86 14.78 -23.46
N GLN A 597 7.07 14.44 -23.05
CA GLN A 597 7.37 13.74 -21.81
C GLN A 597 8.58 14.39 -21.16
N GLU A 598 8.52 14.59 -19.85
CA GLU A 598 9.59 15.19 -19.07
C GLU A 598 10.82 14.25 -19.01
N TYR A 599 12.01 14.84 -19.00
CA TYR A 599 13.26 14.19 -18.64
C TYR A 599 13.71 14.72 -17.29
N GLU A 600 13.93 13.83 -16.35
CA GLU A 600 14.40 14.15 -14.99
C GLU A 600 15.95 14.04 -14.95
N PRO A 601 16.70 15.16 -14.97
CA PRO A 601 18.16 15.10 -14.88
C PRO A 601 18.62 14.41 -13.58
N PRO A 602 19.74 13.67 -13.58
CA PRO A 602 20.35 13.17 -12.35
C PRO A 602 20.68 14.34 -11.39
N GLU A 603 20.46 14.15 -10.09
CA GLU A 603 20.79 15.15 -9.07
C GLU A 603 22.29 15.13 -8.72
N ASP A 604 22.88 13.95 -8.68
CA ASP A 604 24.28 13.74 -8.31
C ASP A 604 24.88 12.59 -9.17
N PRO A 605 25.13 12.86 -10.47
CA PRO A 605 25.76 11.88 -11.36
C PRO A 605 27.24 11.69 -10.98
N ASP A 606 27.77 10.47 -11.12
CA ASP A 606 29.20 10.20 -10.88
C ASP A 606 30.10 10.97 -11.87
N VAL A 607 29.60 11.25 -13.07
CA VAL A 607 30.26 12.07 -14.09
C VAL A 607 29.24 12.95 -14.82
N HIS A 608 29.53 14.24 -14.89
CA HIS A 608 28.74 15.20 -15.67
C HIS A 608 29.54 15.61 -16.90
N LEU A 609 29.04 15.28 -18.09
CA LEU A 609 29.65 15.61 -19.36
C LEU A 609 28.93 16.79 -20.01
N ASP A 610 29.69 17.79 -20.46
CA ASP A 610 29.16 18.86 -21.30
C ASP A 610 28.96 18.34 -22.74
N GLY A 611 27.71 18.15 -23.15
CA GLY A 611 27.36 17.67 -24.47
C GLY A 611 27.63 18.69 -25.61
N THR A 612 28.12 19.89 -25.27
CA THR A 612 28.60 20.89 -26.23
C THR A 612 30.11 20.85 -26.44
N ALA A 613 30.84 20.20 -25.52
CA ALA A 613 32.30 20.00 -25.62
C ALA A 613 32.66 19.00 -26.73
N SER A 614 33.97 18.88 -27.04
CA SER A 614 34.42 17.90 -28.01
C SER A 614 34.19 16.47 -27.51
N ILE A 615 34.01 15.54 -28.44
CA ILE A 615 33.82 14.11 -28.08
C ILE A 615 35.08 13.57 -27.42
N GLU A 616 36.26 14.00 -27.89
CA GLU A 616 37.56 13.63 -27.36
C GLU A 616 37.70 14.04 -25.89
N ASP A 617 37.37 15.28 -25.54
CA ASP A 617 37.46 15.76 -24.15
C ASP A 617 36.53 14.96 -23.23
N ASN A 618 35.29 14.68 -23.66
CA ASN A 618 34.33 13.89 -22.91
C ASN A 618 34.77 12.42 -22.72
N VAL A 619 35.42 11.84 -23.71
CA VAL A 619 35.97 10.48 -23.65
C VAL A 619 37.18 10.42 -22.73
N ASP A 620 38.09 11.41 -22.77
CA ASP A 620 39.27 11.46 -21.90
C ASP A 620 38.87 11.51 -20.42
N ILE A 621 37.84 12.28 -20.04
CA ILE A 621 37.27 12.30 -18.69
C ILE A 621 36.80 10.89 -18.26
N LEU A 622 36.11 10.16 -19.16
CA LEU A 622 35.61 8.82 -18.86
C LEU A 622 36.74 7.78 -18.74
N VAL A 623 37.75 7.87 -19.62
CA VAL A 623 38.92 6.97 -19.58
C VAL A 623 39.71 7.17 -18.30
N GLU A 624 40.01 8.41 -17.91
CA GLU A 624 40.66 8.73 -16.63
C GLU A 624 39.88 8.14 -15.44
N ARG A 625 38.57 8.29 -15.46
CA ARG A 625 37.70 7.75 -14.39
C ARG A 625 37.69 6.22 -14.33
N LEU A 626 37.87 5.53 -15.45
CA LEU A 626 37.87 4.07 -15.55
C LEU A 626 39.24 3.43 -15.30
N THR A 627 40.32 4.09 -15.74
CA THR A 627 41.68 3.55 -15.64
C THR A 627 42.46 4.07 -14.45
N GLY A 628 42.08 5.25 -13.92
CA GLY A 628 42.80 5.92 -12.82
C GLY A 628 44.08 6.61 -13.27
N GLU A 629 44.28 6.75 -14.58
CA GLU A 629 45.42 7.45 -15.21
C GLU A 629 45.02 8.78 -15.82
#